data_424e03bfa179e590c359ddbfa2d14f7b
#
_entry.id   424e03bfa179e590c359ddbfa2d14f7b
#
_cell.length_a   1.000
_cell.length_b   1.000
_cell.length_c   1.000
_cell.angle_alpha   90.00
_cell.angle_beta   90.00
_cell.angle_gamma   90.00
#
_symmetry.space_group_name_H-M   'P 1'
#
loop_
_entity.id
_entity.type
_entity.pdbx_description
1 polymer ?
#
loop_
_entity_poly.entity_id
_entity_poly.type
_entity_poly.pdbx_seq_one_letter_code
_entity_poly.pdbx_strand_id
1 'polypeptide(L)'
;MSRRSPLKRKRTSQSRKKYSGYSGGNRRPGEKPKNFKETVSRFMPLLKPFVPGMVVVLIAGVIGTVLTVTGPMFLGDIVDAIKEQADIKLSGGEINFSKIQKILLTILGIYGLSAVLSYVQHYIMAGVTQSVVRDLRDRVNDKLTHLPLSYIDSHSKGDILSKMMNDIDNISNTLQNNLIQIITSAVSFIGMLALMFYVSWQLTLITLSVLPPSLLVISLISKRSKRYFRRQWDETGNINGHIEEMYTGHTLIKVFDHEEQAIDEFDDINVSLAKAGYKAQFISGIIGPILNFVSNIAYVLICVIGGVYVIKGTFSLGDITTFFTYSKLFMQPLVSIGNIANNLQSSLASAERVFNLLDEPDECADCYDTRIEEPKGEVEFRDVSFSYTPEVPLIENMNLKVEPGQLVAIVGPTGAGKTTFVNLLMRFYDVNKGEILLDGHDIRSIPRENLRSVFGMVLQDTWLFEGTIMENIAYGRKGCSREEVIDAAKAARVHHFISTLPDGYETMLEENGENISQGQRQLLTIARAILANPSVLILDEATSSVDTRTEVHIQKAMNALMNGRTSFVIAHRLSTIRDADVILVMNNGTIVEQGTHEQLLAQNGFYRELYASQFGV
;
A
#
# COMPACT_ATOMS: atom_id res chain seq x y z
N MET A 1 -0.39 20.41 -51.77
CA MET A 1 0.95 21.03 -51.89
C MET A 1 0.97 22.34 -51.11
N SER A 2 1.55 22.36 -49.92
CA SER A 2 2.13 23.56 -49.30
C SER A 2 3.01 23.08 -48.14
N ARG A 3 4.32 23.10 -48.34
CA ARG A 3 5.35 22.81 -47.34
C ARG A 3 5.42 23.97 -46.37
N ARG A 4 5.17 23.73 -45.09
CA ARG A 4 5.58 24.63 -43.99
C ARG A 4 6.85 24.08 -43.35
N SER A 5 7.89 24.90 -43.35
CA SER A 5 9.21 24.64 -42.80
C SER A 5 9.19 24.58 -41.26
N PRO A 6 10.04 23.74 -40.63
CA PRO A 6 10.10 23.68 -39.15
C PRO A 6 10.95 24.83 -38.62
N LEU A 7 10.32 25.71 -37.84
CA LEU A 7 11.02 26.67 -37.00
C LEU A 7 11.76 25.96 -35.85
N LYS A 8 13.08 25.81 -36.00
CA LYS A 8 13.97 25.39 -34.93
C LYS A 8 14.00 26.46 -33.82
N ARG A 9 13.19 26.31 -32.81
CA ARG A 9 13.36 27.03 -31.54
C ARG A 9 14.50 26.38 -30.74
N LYS A 10 15.63 27.10 -30.63
CA LYS A 10 16.68 26.79 -29.65
C LYS A 10 16.08 26.89 -28.25
N ARG A 11 15.86 25.78 -27.58
CA ARG A 11 15.55 25.73 -26.14
C ARG A 11 16.84 25.99 -25.37
N THR A 12 16.90 27.13 -24.70
CA THR A 12 17.86 27.47 -23.64
C THR A 12 17.67 26.50 -22.47
N SER A 13 18.79 25.91 -22.04
CA SER A 13 18.86 25.06 -20.84
C SER A 13 18.67 25.92 -19.58
N GLN A 14 17.44 26.14 -19.16
CA GLN A 14 17.16 26.67 -17.82
C GLN A 14 16.52 25.59 -16.95
N SER A 15 17.28 25.26 -15.93
CA SER A 15 16.89 24.61 -14.65
C SER A 15 15.56 23.86 -14.63
N ARG A 16 15.63 22.55 -14.89
CA ARG A 16 14.60 21.61 -14.40
C ARG A 16 14.65 21.61 -12.86
N LYS A 17 13.85 22.46 -12.21
CA LYS A 17 13.49 22.24 -10.82
C LYS A 17 12.88 20.85 -10.74
N LYS A 18 13.50 19.96 -9.94
CA LYS A 18 12.92 18.69 -9.56
C LYS A 18 11.58 19.00 -8.89
N TYR A 19 10.49 18.77 -9.59
CA TYR A 19 9.21 18.61 -8.96
C TYR A 19 9.27 17.31 -8.15
N SER A 20 9.45 17.46 -6.84
CA SER A 20 9.15 16.44 -5.86
C SER A 20 7.63 16.47 -5.67
N GLY A 21 6.90 15.98 -6.67
CA GLY A 21 5.47 15.84 -6.62
C GLY A 21 5.14 14.36 -6.47
N TYR A 22 4.33 14.05 -5.51
CA TYR A 22 3.53 12.86 -5.29
C TYR A 22 4.03 11.60 -6.02
N SER A 23 4.91 10.87 -5.37
CA SER A 23 5.28 9.52 -5.77
C SER A 23 4.18 8.58 -5.30
N GLY A 24 3.12 8.46 -6.06
CA GLY A 24 2.27 7.29 -6.00
C GLY A 24 3.16 6.06 -6.17
N GLY A 25 3.10 5.14 -5.21
CA GLY A 25 3.91 3.95 -4.95
C GLY A 25 4.60 3.20 -6.07
N ASN A 26 5.39 3.86 -6.92
CA ASN A 26 6.24 3.22 -7.91
C ASN A 26 7.54 2.75 -7.23
N ARG A 27 7.52 1.50 -6.78
CA ARG A 27 8.63 0.82 -6.13
C ARG A 27 9.88 0.90 -7.00
N ARG A 28 10.96 1.44 -6.46
CA ARG A 28 12.30 1.21 -7.00
C ARG A 28 12.66 -0.25 -6.70
N PRO A 29 12.84 -1.12 -7.71
CA PRO A 29 13.32 -2.47 -7.46
C PRO A 29 14.69 -2.37 -6.81
N GLY A 30 14.85 -2.94 -5.61
CA GLY A 30 16.11 -3.02 -4.90
C GLY A 30 16.28 -2.06 -3.74
N GLU A 31 15.23 -1.53 -3.14
CA GLU A 31 15.33 -0.96 -1.80
C GLU A 31 15.82 -2.04 -0.84
N LYS A 32 16.98 -1.77 -0.24
CA LYS A 32 17.56 -2.66 0.77
C LYS A 32 16.91 -2.34 2.10
N PRO A 33 16.54 -3.36 2.90
CA PRO A 33 16.12 -3.12 4.26
C PRO A 33 17.25 -2.40 5.01
N LYS A 34 16.90 -1.38 5.78
CA LYS A 34 17.87 -0.63 6.60
C LYS A 34 18.45 -1.53 7.70
N ASN A 35 17.58 -2.38 8.32
CA ASN A 35 17.93 -3.24 9.44
C ASN A 35 17.58 -4.71 9.18
N PHE A 36 18.33 -5.38 8.29
CA PHE A 36 18.11 -6.78 7.91
C PHE A 36 17.95 -7.74 9.12
N LYS A 37 18.88 -7.69 10.10
CA LYS A 37 18.87 -8.59 11.26
C LYS A 37 17.63 -8.40 12.14
N GLU A 38 17.24 -7.18 12.36
CA GLU A 38 16.08 -6.83 13.18
C GLU A 38 14.78 -7.29 12.51
N THR A 39 14.61 -7.01 11.22
CA THR A 39 13.44 -7.45 10.45
C THR A 39 13.30 -8.97 10.48
N VAL A 40 14.38 -9.73 10.27
CA VAL A 40 14.37 -11.20 10.35
C VAL A 40 14.04 -11.67 11.76
N SER A 41 14.64 -11.05 12.79
CA SER A 41 14.37 -11.42 14.20
C SER A 41 12.90 -11.21 14.57
N ARG A 42 12.26 -10.16 14.06
CA ARG A 42 10.84 -9.87 14.29
C ARG A 42 9.90 -10.77 13.48
N PHE A 43 10.37 -11.27 12.35
CA PHE A 43 9.60 -12.18 11.51
C PHE A 43 9.55 -13.61 12.07
N MET A 44 10.61 -14.05 12.77
CA MET A 44 10.71 -15.39 13.35
C MET A 44 9.60 -15.76 14.34
N PRO A 45 9.17 -14.90 15.27
CA PRO A 45 8.05 -15.18 16.17
C PRO A 45 6.73 -15.47 15.44
N LEU A 46 6.47 -14.83 14.28
CA LEU A 46 5.28 -15.09 13.47
C LEU A 46 5.26 -16.49 12.86
N LEU A 47 6.45 -17.05 12.58
CA LEU A 47 6.59 -18.41 12.06
C LEU A 47 6.60 -19.47 13.15
N LYS A 48 6.85 -19.13 14.41
CA LYS A 48 7.00 -20.06 15.53
C LYS A 48 5.83 -21.05 15.69
N PRO A 49 4.56 -20.65 15.57
CA PRO A 49 3.42 -21.58 15.66
C PRO A 49 3.42 -22.64 14.55
N PHE A 50 4.03 -22.35 13.40
CA PHE A 50 4.02 -23.17 12.20
C PHE A 50 5.28 -24.02 12.01
N VAL A 51 6.21 -23.98 12.96
CA VAL A 51 7.48 -24.75 12.91
C VAL A 51 7.25 -26.25 12.62
N PRO A 52 6.27 -26.95 13.21
CA PRO A 52 6.06 -28.36 12.87
C PRO A 52 5.73 -28.57 11.39
N GLY A 53 4.87 -27.74 10.81
CA GLY A 53 4.54 -27.77 9.38
C GLY A 53 5.76 -27.45 8.51
N MET A 54 6.56 -26.45 8.89
CA MET A 54 7.78 -26.07 8.19
C MET A 54 8.83 -27.18 8.20
N VAL A 55 8.94 -27.94 9.29
CA VAL A 55 9.83 -29.13 9.36
C VAL A 55 9.38 -30.21 8.37
N VAL A 56 8.06 -30.46 8.27
CA VAL A 56 7.54 -31.41 7.27
C VAL A 56 7.83 -30.92 5.86
N VAL A 57 7.64 -29.63 5.57
CA VAL A 57 7.97 -28.98 4.28
C VAL A 57 9.46 -29.17 3.95
N LEU A 58 10.34 -28.96 4.92
CA LEU A 58 11.79 -29.13 4.75
C LEU A 58 12.13 -30.58 4.45
N ILE A 59 11.63 -31.54 5.22
CA ILE A 59 11.89 -32.98 5.03
C ILE A 59 11.36 -33.46 3.67
N ALA A 60 10.12 -33.12 3.35
CA ALA A 60 9.50 -33.47 2.05
C ALA A 60 10.27 -32.83 0.88
N GLY A 61 10.72 -31.57 1.03
CA GLY A 61 11.53 -30.88 0.03
C GLY A 61 12.90 -31.54 -0.18
N VAL A 62 13.59 -31.90 0.90
CA VAL A 62 14.90 -32.59 0.82
C VAL A 62 14.72 -33.94 0.15
N ILE A 63 13.81 -34.78 0.63
CA ILE A 63 13.61 -36.13 0.08
C ILE A 63 13.14 -36.06 -1.37
N GLY A 64 12.12 -35.22 -1.69
CA GLY A 64 11.62 -35.07 -3.04
C GLY A 64 12.69 -34.58 -4.02
N THR A 65 13.55 -33.65 -3.58
CA THR A 65 14.65 -33.14 -4.40
C THR A 65 15.75 -34.21 -4.60
N VAL A 66 16.12 -34.94 -3.57
CA VAL A 66 17.09 -36.05 -3.68
C VAL A 66 16.60 -37.08 -4.68
N LEU A 67 15.32 -37.49 -4.59
CA LEU A 67 14.70 -38.39 -5.55
C LEU A 67 14.77 -37.85 -6.98
N THR A 68 14.49 -36.58 -7.18
CA THR A 68 14.56 -35.95 -8.51
C THR A 68 15.99 -35.90 -9.05
N VAL A 69 16.97 -35.60 -8.18
CA VAL A 69 18.38 -35.48 -8.57
C VAL A 69 18.99 -36.86 -8.91
N THR A 70 18.48 -37.96 -8.36
CA THR A 70 18.95 -39.32 -8.74
C THR A 70 18.39 -39.81 -10.08
N GLY A 71 17.32 -39.18 -10.60
CA GLY A 71 16.66 -39.56 -11.87
C GLY A 71 17.62 -39.74 -13.06
N PRO A 72 18.54 -38.77 -13.34
CA PRO A 72 19.50 -38.90 -14.44
C PRO A 72 20.42 -40.15 -14.39
N MET A 73 20.72 -40.71 -13.20
CA MET A 73 21.49 -41.96 -13.09
C MET A 73 20.71 -43.12 -13.73
N PHE A 74 19.44 -43.24 -13.39
CA PHE A 74 18.59 -44.28 -14.00
C PHE A 74 18.38 -44.11 -15.50
N LEU A 75 18.43 -42.87 -16.00
CA LEU A 75 18.42 -42.61 -17.47
C LEU A 75 19.71 -43.17 -18.11
N GLY A 76 20.84 -43.01 -17.45
CA GLY A 76 22.09 -43.66 -17.87
C GLY A 76 21.98 -45.17 -17.89
N ASP A 77 21.44 -45.78 -16.82
CA ASP A 77 21.21 -47.22 -16.74
C ASP A 77 20.31 -47.75 -17.88
N ILE A 78 19.31 -46.96 -18.31
CA ILE A 78 18.48 -47.30 -19.48
C ILE A 78 19.34 -47.33 -20.76
N VAL A 79 20.20 -46.32 -20.98
CA VAL A 79 21.07 -46.25 -22.15
C VAL A 79 21.99 -47.46 -22.21
N ASP A 80 22.57 -47.85 -21.06
CA ASP A 80 23.42 -49.04 -20.98
C ASP A 80 22.63 -50.32 -21.22
N ALA A 81 21.43 -50.44 -20.65
CA ALA A 81 20.56 -51.59 -20.90
C ALA A 81 20.13 -51.69 -22.37
N ILE A 82 19.85 -50.56 -23.04
CA ILE A 82 19.54 -50.55 -24.49
C ILE A 82 20.76 -51.01 -25.29
N LYS A 83 21.95 -50.53 -24.97
CA LYS A 83 23.19 -50.93 -25.61
C LYS A 83 23.43 -52.42 -25.46
N GLU A 84 23.31 -52.96 -24.28
CA GLU A 84 23.44 -54.41 -23.98
C GLU A 84 22.47 -55.25 -24.82
N GLN A 85 21.21 -54.84 -24.94
CA GLN A 85 20.21 -55.51 -25.79
C GLN A 85 20.51 -55.37 -27.30
N ALA A 86 21.06 -54.25 -27.72
CA ALA A 86 21.49 -54.04 -29.10
C ALA A 86 22.67 -54.98 -29.49
N ASP A 87 23.66 -55.12 -28.59
CA ASP A 87 24.80 -56.00 -28.76
C ASP A 87 24.36 -57.49 -28.81
N ILE A 88 23.39 -57.92 -27.98
CA ILE A 88 22.77 -59.25 -28.00
C ILE A 88 22.08 -59.48 -29.35
N LYS A 89 21.33 -58.48 -29.86
CA LYS A 89 20.66 -58.61 -31.15
C LYS A 89 21.64 -58.74 -32.33
N LEU A 90 22.72 -57.98 -32.31
CA LEU A 90 23.79 -58.05 -33.32
C LEU A 90 24.48 -59.41 -33.28
N SER A 91 24.54 -60.08 -32.13
CA SER A 91 25.09 -61.45 -31.95
C SER A 91 24.06 -62.54 -32.29
N GLY A 92 22.86 -62.21 -32.80
CA GLY A 92 21.83 -63.17 -33.19
C GLY A 92 20.92 -63.64 -32.05
N GLY A 93 20.99 -63.03 -30.83
CA GLY A 93 20.13 -63.33 -29.71
C GLY A 93 18.75 -62.63 -29.72
N GLU A 94 17.86 -63.04 -28.85
CA GLU A 94 16.55 -62.41 -28.65
C GLU A 94 16.64 -61.20 -27.67
N ILE A 95 15.93 -60.14 -27.99
CA ILE A 95 15.86 -58.94 -27.16
C ILE A 95 14.99 -59.22 -25.92
N ASN A 96 15.50 -58.95 -24.75
CA ASN A 96 14.76 -59.03 -23.49
C ASN A 96 14.51 -57.65 -22.89
N PHE A 97 13.29 -57.14 -23.02
CA PHE A 97 12.88 -55.83 -22.50
C PHE A 97 12.64 -55.81 -20.98
N SER A 98 12.69 -56.92 -20.26
CA SER A 98 12.36 -57.02 -18.84
C SER A 98 13.24 -56.09 -17.97
N LYS A 99 14.54 -55.98 -18.27
CA LYS A 99 15.49 -55.10 -17.55
C LYS A 99 15.13 -53.62 -17.75
N ILE A 100 14.86 -53.21 -18.99
CA ILE A 100 14.47 -51.86 -19.34
C ILE A 100 13.12 -51.51 -18.68
N GLN A 101 12.14 -52.42 -18.72
CA GLN A 101 10.85 -52.24 -18.08
C GLN A 101 10.96 -52.02 -16.57
N LYS A 102 11.82 -52.80 -15.88
CA LYS A 102 12.07 -52.63 -14.43
C LYS A 102 12.63 -51.24 -14.12
N ILE A 103 13.64 -50.78 -14.89
CA ILE A 103 14.24 -49.45 -14.68
C ILE A 103 13.20 -48.35 -14.93
N LEU A 104 12.39 -48.47 -15.99
CA LEU A 104 11.32 -47.50 -16.28
C LEU A 104 10.28 -47.42 -15.16
N LEU A 105 9.83 -48.56 -14.61
CA LEU A 105 8.91 -48.60 -13.48
C LEU A 105 9.55 -47.98 -12.21
N THR A 106 10.85 -48.20 -12.00
CA THR A 106 11.58 -47.56 -10.88
C THR A 106 11.61 -46.05 -11.03
N ILE A 107 11.93 -45.54 -12.23
CA ILE A 107 11.91 -44.09 -12.52
C ILE A 107 10.51 -43.51 -12.31
N LEU A 108 9.47 -44.20 -12.81
CA LEU A 108 8.08 -43.77 -12.63
C LEU A 108 7.71 -43.69 -11.14
N GLY A 109 8.14 -44.66 -10.36
CA GLY A 109 7.95 -44.68 -8.90
C GLY A 109 8.67 -43.50 -8.20
N ILE A 110 9.93 -43.25 -8.56
CA ILE A 110 10.74 -42.16 -7.99
C ILE A 110 10.12 -40.79 -8.30
N TYR A 111 9.78 -40.53 -9.57
CA TYR A 111 9.18 -39.27 -9.95
C TYR A 111 7.75 -39.15 -9.40
N GLY A 112 6.96 -40.23 -9.37
CA GLY A 112 5.64 -40.24 -8.74
C GLY A 112 5.69 -39.89 -7.26
N LEU A 113 6.63 -40.49 -6.51
CA LEU A 113 6.83 -40.18 -5.10
C LEU A 113 7.32 -38.73 -4.89
N SER A 114 8.27 -38.29 -5.73
CA SER A 114 8.73 -36.90 -5.71
C SER A 114 7.60 -35.89 -5.97
N ALA A 115 6.71 -36.18 -6.92
CA ALA A 115 5.54 -35.34 -7.22
C ALA A 115 4.57 -35.26 -6.02
N VAL A 116 4.30 -36.41 -5.35
CA VAL A 116 3.46 -36.42 -4.13
C VAL A 116 4.10 -35.60 -3.01
N LEU A 117 5.42 -35.77 -2.77
CA LEU A 117 6.14 -34.99 -1.75
C LEU A 117 6.12 -33.47 -2.07
N SER A 118 6.30 -33.11 -3.34
CA SER A 118 6.21 -31.73 -3.79
C SER A 118 4.79 -31.16 -3.59
N TYR A 119 3.76 -31.93 -3.88
CA TYR A 119 2.37 -31.53 -3.63
C TYR A 119 2.14 -31.27 -2.13
N VAL A 120 2.54 -32.21 -1.25
CA VAL A 120 2.42 -32.06 0.21
C VAL A 120 3.16 -30.80 0.68
N GLN A 121 4.37 -30.59 0.18
CA GLN A 121 5.20 -29.43 0.50
C GLN A 121 4.48 -28.12 0.16
N HIS A 122 3.96 -27.98 -1.06
CA HIS A 122 3.25 -26.76 -1.49
C HIS A 122 1.92 -26.58 -0.75
N TYR A 123 1.19 -27.66 -0.48
CA TYR A 123 -0.07 -27.62 0.25
C TYR A 123 0.12 -27.11 1.68
N ILE A 124 1.07 -27.67 2.42
CA ILE A 124 1.36 -27.21 3.79
C ILE A 124 1.87 -25.77 3.78
N MET A 125 2.78 -25.44 2.85
CA MET A 125 3.34 -24.08 2.79
C MET A 125 2.30 -23.03 2.43
N ALA A 126 1.33 -23.34 1.57
CA ALA A 126 0.20 -22.46 1.28
C ALA A 126 -0.61 -22.19 2.54
N GLY A 127 -0.93 -23.23 3.34
CA GLY A 127 -1.64 -23.08 4.61
C GLY A 127 -0.88 -22.20 5.62
N VAL A 128 0.41 -22.43 5.78
CA VAL A 128 1.28 -21.62 6.66
C VAL A 128 1.30 -20.16 6.19
N THR A 129 1.51 -19.95 4.90
CA THR A 129 1.59 -18.59 4.33
C THR A 129 0.28 -17.83 4.52
N GLN A 130 -0.88 -18.44 4.21
CA GLN A 130 -2.16 -17.78 4.37
C GLN A 130 -2.48 -17.45 5.83
N SER A 131 -2.08 -18.32 6.76
CA SER A 131 -2.26 -18.05 8.19
C SER A 131 -1.42 -16.87 8.69
N VAL A 132 -0.15 -16.77 8.25
CA VAL A 132 0.74 -15.64 8.57
C VAL A 132 0.22 -14.35 7.94
N VAL A 133 -0.23 -14.39 6.68
CA VAL A 133 -0.78 -13.23 5.97
C VAL A 133 -2.05 -12.72 6.65
N ARG A 134 -2.93 -13.64 7.07
CA ARG A 134 -4.13 -13.29 7.81
C ARG A 134 -3.77 -12.57 9.12
N ASP A 135 -2.87 -13.15 9.94
CA ASP A 135 -2.45 -12.54 11.21
C ASP A 135 -1.84 -11.14 10.99
N LEU A 136 -1.02 -10.97 9.95
CA LEU A 136 -0.47 -9.65 9.60
C LEU A 136 -1.54 -8.65 9.18
N ARG A 137 -2.52 -9.07 8.37
CA ARG A 137 -3.62 -8.19 7.95
C ARG A 137 -4.50 -7.80 9.13
N ASP A 138 -4.82 -8.76 10.01
CA ASP A 138 -5.62 -8.51 11.21
C ASP A 138 -4.90 -7.50 12.12
N ARG A 139 -3.59 -7.67 12.37
CA ARG A 139 -2.78 -6.72 13.17
C ARG A 139 -2.69 -5.34 12.54
N VAL A 140 -2.50 -5.26 11.21
CA VAL A 140 -2.42 -3.96 10.52
C VAL A 140 -3.78 -3.27 10.54
N ASN A 141 -4.88 -4.00 10.36
CA ASN A 141 -6.22 -3.44 10.45
C ASN A 141 -6.54 -2.92 11.86
N ASP A 142 -6.23 -3.70 12.89
CA ASP A 142 -6.38 -3.28 14.28
C ASP A 142 -5.53 -2.02 14.57
N LYS A 143 -4.28 -2.03 14.11
CA LYS A 143 -3.37 -0.88 14.25
C LYS A 143 -3.91 0.39 13.61
N LEU A 144 -4.49 0.31 12.42
CA LEU A 144 -5.05 1.47 11.73
C LEU A 144 -6.19 2.15 12.49
N THR A 145 -6.97 1.37 13.24
CA THR A 145 -8.05 1.92 14.07
C THR A 145 -7.55 2.65 15.31
N HIS A 146 -6.30 2.39 15.74
CA HIS A 146 -5.68 2.98 16.92
C HIS A 146 -4.61 4.03 16.60
N LEU A 147 -4.33 4.28 15.30
CA LEU A 147 -3.35 5.30 14.90
C LEU A 147 -3.86 6.72 15.17
N PRO A 148 -2.98 7.63 15.64
CA PRO A 148 -3.34 9.04 15.80
C PRO A 148 -3.57 9.68 14.43
N LEU A 149 -4.47 10.68 14.39
CA LEU A 149 -4.79 11.41 13.15
C LEU A 149 -3.54 12.06 12.53
N SER A 150 -2.57 12.48 13.35
CA SER A 150 -1.29 13.04 12.89
C SER A 150 -0.50 12.11 11.97
N TYR A 151 -0.58 10.80 12.19
CA TYR A 151 0.04 9.82 11.30
C TYR A 151 -0.68 9.75 9.96
N ILE A 152 -2.02 9.74 9.98
CA ILE A 152 -2.85 9.67 8.76
C ILE A 152 -2.66 10.94 7.91
N ASP A 153 -2.61 12.11 8.54
CA ASP A 153 -2.42 13.40 7.86
C ASP A 153 -1.00 13.55 7.28
N SER A 154 0.01 12.96 7.91
CA SER A 154 1.39 13.02 7.45
C SER A 154 1.73 12.02 6.34
N HIS A 155 0.87 11.03 6.09
CA HIS A 155 1.07 9.98 5.09
C HIS A 155 -0.03 9.99 4.03
N SER A 156 0.33 9.70 2.77
CA SER A 156 -0.70 9.58 1.73
C SER A 156 -1.54 8.31 1.94
N LYS A 157 -2.84 8.40 1.65
CA LYS A 157 -3.75 7.23 1.67
C LYS A 157 -3.21 6.06 0.84
N GLY A 158 -2.61 6.36 -0.32
CA GLY A 158 -2.00 5.36 -1.19
C GLY A 158 -0.78 4.64 -0.57
N ASP A 159 0.03 5.33 0.25
CA ASP A 159 1.16 4.71 0.97
C ASP A 159 0.66 3.72 2.03
N ILE A 160 -0.35 4.11 2.80
CA ILE A 160 -0.97 3.24 3.82
C ILE A 160 -1.60 2.01 3.17
N LEU A 161 -2.41 2.18 2.12
CA LEU A 161 -3.00 1.07 1.36
C LEU A 161 -1.94 0.16 0.73
N SER A 162 -0.83 0.73 0.22
CA SER A 162 0.27 -0.06 -0.33
C SER A 162 0.93 -0.94 0.72
N LYS A 163 1.08 -0.47 1.97
CA LYS A 163 1.59 -1.28 3.08
C LYS A 163 0.65 -2.43 3.43
N MET A 164 -0.67 -2.19 3.43
CA MET A 164 -1.68 -3.20 3.73
C MET A 164 -1.79 -4.30 2.66
N MET A 165 -1.78 -3.91 1.40
CA MET A 165 -2.05 -4.81 0.28
C MET A 165 -0.74 -5.33 -0.33
N ASN A 166 0.00 -4.45 -0.97
CA ASN A 166 1.16 -4.85 -1.77
C ASN A 166 2.34 -5.38 -0.95
N ASP A 167 2.63 -4.79 0.21
CA ASP A 167 3.78 -5.21 1.02
C ASP A 167 3.52 -6.55 1.70
N ILE A 168 2.30 -6.79 2.18
CA ILE A 168 1.90 -8.10 2.73
C ILE A 168 1.88 -9.16 1.62
N ASP A 169 1.42 -8.84 0.41
CA ASP A 169 1.45 -9.78 -0.73
C ASP A 169 2.88 -10.13 -1.16
N ASN A 170 3.82 -9.18 -1.07
CA ASN A 170 5.24 -9.46 -1.30
C ASN A 170 5.82 -10.44 -0.26
N ILE A 171 5.44 -10.28 1.00
CA ILE A 171 5.80 -11.20 2.08
C ILE A 171 5.20 -12.59 1.78
N SER A 172 3.92 -12.65 1.41
CA SER A 172 3.21 -13.86 1.02
C SER A 172 3.94 -14.63 -0.08
N ASN A 173 4.23 -13.97 -1.18
CA ASN A 173 4.91 -14.58 -2.33
C ASN A 173 6.31 -15.10 -1.97
N THR A 174 7.03 -14.39 -1.11
CA THR A 174 8.35 -14.81 -0.66
C THR A 174 8.27 -16.04 0.26
N LEU A 175 7.34 -16.05 1.19
CA LEU A 175 7.12 -17.21 2.05
C LEU A 175 6.74 -18.44 1.24
N GLN A 176 5.76 -18.32 0.36
CA GLN A 176 5.19 -19.44 -0.37
C GLN A 176 6.17 -20.04 -1.38
N ASN A 177 6.87 -19.21 -2.15
CA ASN A 177 7.68 -19.68 -3.28
C ASN A 177 9.18 -19.70 -2.97
N ASN A 178 9.71 -18.60 -2.40
CA ASN A 178 11.15 -18.45 -2.28
C ASN A 178 11.76 -19.34 -1.20
N LEU A 179 11.05 -19.60 -0.07
CA LEU A 179 11.56 -20.52 0.96
C LEU A 179 11.67 -21.95 0.45
N ILE A 180 10.64 -22.44 -0.25
CA ILE A 180 10.68 -23.75 -0.88
C ILE A 180 11.85 -23.83 -1.88
N GLN A 181 11.96 -22.81 -2.74
CA GLN A 181 12.97 -22.77 -3.78
C GLN A 181 14.40 -22.67 -3.24
N ILE A 182 14.63 -22.00 -2.09
CA ILE A 182 15.94 -21.99 -1.42
C ILE A 182 16.34 -23.42 -1.04
N ILE A 183 15.45 -24.15 -0.36
CA ILE A 183 15.70 -25.51 0.10
C ILE A 183 15.98 -26.43 -1.10
N THR A 184 15.07 -26.44 -2.07
CA THR A 184 15.19 -27.32 -3.25
C THR A 184 16.41 -26.99 -4.10
N SER A 185 16.75 -25.71 -4.30
CA SER A 185 17.94 -25.30 -5.05
C SER A 185 19.23 -25.66 -4.33
N ALA A 186 19.29 -25.47 -3.01
CA ALA A 186 20.48 -25.83 -2.22
C ALA A 186 20.71 -27.35 -2.24
N VAL A 187 19.66 -28.14 -2.00
CA VAL A 187 19.74 -29.61 -2.03
C VAL A 187 20.05 -30.11 -3.44
N SER A 188 19.43 -29.55 -4.49
CA SER A 188 19.74 -29.91 -5.88
C SER A 188 21.19 -29.61 -6.23
N PHE A 189 21.69 -28.42 -5.87
CA PHE A 189 23.08 -28.03 -6.14
C PHE A 189 24.09 -28.98 -5.46
N ILE A 190 23.93 -29.22 -4.15
CA ILE A 190 24.81 -30.10 -3.39
C ILE A 190 24.67 -31.54 -3.88
N GLY A 191 23.44 -32.02 -4.09
CA GLY A 191 23.17 -33.39 -4.54
C GLY A 191 23.73 -33.66 -5.93
N MET A 192 23.50 -32.76 -6.91
CA MET A 192 24.08 -32.89 -8.26
C MET A 192 25.60 -32.87 -8.20
N LEU A 193 26.20 -31.97 -7.42
CA LEU A 193 27.66 -31.90 -7.30
C LEU A 193 28.23 -33.16 -6.71
N ALA A 194 27.63 -33.74 -5.67
CA ALA A 194 28.04 -34.99 -5.07
C ALA A 194 27.97 -36.18 -6.06
N LEU A 195 26.84 -36.26 -6.80
CA LEU A 195 26.66 -37.33 -7.79
C LEU A 195 27.59 -37.15 -8.99
N MET A 196 27.88 -35.93 -9.42
CA MET A 196 28.88 -35.69 -10.47
C MET A 196 30.28 -36.13 -10.04
N PHE A 197 30.68 -35.87 -8.78
CA PHE A 197 31.96 -36.37 -8.24
C PHE A 197 31.96 -37.89 -8.10
N TYR A 198 30.83 -38.52 -7.78
CA TYR A 198 30.68 -39.96 -7.72
C TYR A 198 30.87 -40.63 -9.09
N VAL A 199 30.29 -40.06 -10.15
CA VAL A 199 30.43 -40.58 -11.52
C VAL A 199 31.84 -40.35 -12.06
N SER A 200 32.35 -39.10 -11.97
CA SER A 200 33.71 -38.77 -12.43
C SER A 200 34.22 -37.45 -11.86
N TRP A 201 35.29 -37.50 -11.08
CA TRP A 201 35.91 -36.28 -10.55
C TRP A 201 36.58 -35.45 -11.65
N GLN A 202 37.12 -36.08 -12.71
CA GLN A 202 37.79 -35.37 -13.81
C GLN A 202 36.79 -34.55 -14.64
N LEU A 203 35.67 -35.16 -15.05
CA LEU A 203 34.62 -34.47 -15.80
C LEU A 203 33.95 -33.38 -14.94
N THR A 204 33.84 -33.60 -13.64
CA THR A 204 33.30 -32.60 -12.70
C THR A 204 34.19 -31.36 -12.64
N LEU A 205 35.51 -31.53 -12.60
CA LEU A 205 36.45 -30.40 -12.65
C LEU A 205 36.33 -29.61 -13.96
N ILE A 206 36.09 -30.27 -15.10
CA ILE A 206 35.84 -29.62 -16.38
C ILE A 206 34.56 -28.78 -16.30
N THR A 207 33.47 -29.34 -15.75
CA THR A 207 32.21 -28.60 -15.59
C THR A 207 32.39 -27.44 -14.63
N LEU A 208 33.07 -27.59 -13.52
CA LEU A 208 33.37 -26.54 -12.56
C LEU A 208 34.24 -25.43 -13.17
N SER A 209 35.15 -25.76 -14.11
CA SER A 209 35.99 -24.75 -14.77
C SER A 209 35.18 -23.71 -15.60
N VAL A 210 33.93 -24.04 -15.93
CA VAL A 210 32.99 -23.13 -16.65
C VAL A 210 32.37 -22.09 -15.72
N LEU A 211 32.35 -22.34 -14.39
CA LEU A 211 31.73 -21.40 -13.42
C LEU A 211 32.45 -20.04 -13.36
N PRO A 212 33.79 -19.96 -13.22
CA PRO A 212 34.48 -18.68 -13.13
C PRO A 212 34.23 -17.76 -14.33
N PRO A 213 34.37 -18.21 -15.60
CA PRO A 213 34.03 -17.36 -16.75
C PRO A 213 32.55 -17.00 -16.81
N SER A 214 31.64 -17.89 -16.44
CA SER A 214 30.19 -17.58 -16.38
C SER A 214 29.88 -16.49 -15.36
N LEU A 215 30.42 -16.58 -14.15
CA LEU A 215 30.23 -15.55 -13.10
C LEU A 215 30.86 -14.22 -13.52
N LEU A 216 32.01 -14.24 -14.18
CA LEU A 216 32.64 -13.03 -14.69
C LEU A 216 31.77 -12.34 -15.74
N VAL A 217 31.23 -13.09 -16.70
CA VAL A 217 30.32 -12.58 -17.72
C VAL A 217 29.06 -11.97 -17.09
N ILE A 218 28.41 -12.70 -16.17
CA ILE A 218 27.24 -12.20 -15.45
C ILE A 218 27.57 -10.89 -14.73
N SER A 219 28.68 -10.82 -14.02
CA SER A 219 29.09 -9.65 -13.25
C SER A 219 29.33 -8.43 -14.16
N LEU A 220 30.04 -8.61 -15.27
CA LEU A 220 30.34 -7.54 -16.22
C LEU A 220 29.09 -7.00 -16.89
N ILE A 221 28.22 -7.89 -17.37
CA ILE A 221 26.97 -7.50 -18.03
C ILE A 221 26.01 -6.86 -17.05
N SER A 222 25.85 -7.41 -15.84
CA SER A 222 24.97 -6.87 -14.80
C SER A 222 25.37 -5.47 -14.36
N LYS A 223 26.67 -5.18 -14.20
CA LYS A 223 27.15 -3.83 -13.90
C LYS A 223 26.74 -2.82 -15.00
N ARG A 224 26.83 -3.23 -16.26
CA ARG A 224 26.48 -2.36 -17.39
C ARG A 224 24.96 -2.22 -17.56
N SER A 225 24.24 -3.29 -17.38
CA SER A 225 22.77 -3.37 -17.46
C SER A 225 22.08 -2.51 -16.40
N LYS A 226 22.60 -2.49 -15.17
CA LYS A 226 22.06 -1.70 -14.03
C LYS A 226 21.84 -0.23 -14.37
N ARG A 227 22.75 0.39 -15.17
CA ARG A 227 22.61 1.79 -15.60
C ARG A 227 21.42 2.00 -16.54
N TYR A 228 21.22 1.06 -17.46
CA TYR A 228 20.11 1.14 -18.43
C TYR A 228 18.78 0.84 -17.80
N PHE A 229 18.72 -0.15 -16.90
CA PHE A 229 17.50 -0.41 -16.12
C PHE A 229 17.11 0.79 -15.25
N ARG A 230 18.07 1.45 -14.59
CA ARG A 230 17.77 2.68 -13.84
C ARG A 230 17.14 3.73 -14.74
N ARG A 231 17.71 3.95 -15.93
CA ARG A 231 17.15 4.91 -16.87
C ARG A 231 15.76 4.50 -17.36
N GLN A 232 15.53 3.22 -17.62
CA GLN A 232 14.21 2.71 -17.97
C GLN A 232 13.19 2.99 -16.87
N TRP A 233 13.57 2.77 -15.60
CA TRP A 233 12.70 3.09 -14.45
C TRP A 233 12.41 4.59 -14.32
N ASP A 234 13.42 5.43 -14.52
CA ASP A 234 13.25 6.89 -14.48
C ASP A 234 12.26 7.34 -15.60
N GLU A 235 12.39 6.79 -16.81
CA GLU A 235 11.47 7.10 -17.91
C GLU A 235 10.07 6.49 -17.69
N THR A 236 9.97 5.32 -17.06
CA THR A 236 8.66 4.75 -16.63
C THR A 236 7.98 5.67 -15.60
N GLY A 237 8.74 6.24 -14.67
CA GLY A 237 8.23 7.24 -13.74
C GLY A 237 7.72 8.50 -14.45
N ASN A 238 8.46 8.98 -15.45
CA ASN A 238 8.07 10.15 -16.24
C ASN A 238 6.76 9.93 -17.02
N ILE A 239 6.61 8.75 -17.65
CA ILE A 239 5.38 8.47 -18.43
C ILE A 239 4.17 8.29 -17.51
N ASN A 240 4.34 7.63 -16.36
CA ASN A 240 3.26 7.49 -15.38
C ASN A 240 2.82 8.85 -14.82
N GLY A 241 3.78 9.72 -14.47
CA GLY A 241 3.46 11.07 -14.02
C GLY A 241 2.73 11.90 -15.09
N HIS A 242 3.14 11.78 -16.34
CA HIS A 242 2.45 12.44 -17.45
C HIS A 242 1.03 11.91 -17.65
N ILE A 243 0.83 10.58 -17.59
CA ILE A 243 -0.51 9.96 -17.68
C ILE A 243 -1.41 10.44 -16.54
N GLU A 244 -0.90 10.46 -15.31
CA GLU A 244 -1.63 10.93 -14.12
C GLU A 244 -2.04 12.42 -14.28
N GLU A 245 -1.11 13.27 -14.74
CA GLU A 245 -1.37 14.69 -15.01
C GLU A 245 -2.43 14.89 -16.10
N MET A 246 -2.30 14.16 -17.23
CA MET A 246 -3.25 14.25 -18.34
C MET A 246 -4.63 13.69 -17.97
N TYR A 247 -4.70 12.63 -17.18
CA TYR A 247 -5.95 12.06 -16.70
C TYR A 247 -6.66 13.01 -15.73
N THR A 248 -5.93 13.53 -14.75
CA THR A 248 -6.47 14.48 -13.77
C THR A 248 -6.90 15.79 -14.42
N GLY A 249 -6.10 16.29 -15.38
CA GLY A 249 -6.36 17.50 -16.15
C GLY A 249 -7.23 17.31 -17.39
N HIS A 250 -7.86 16.13 -17.59
CA HIS A 250 -8.53 15.79 -18.86
C HIS A 250 -9.55 16.82 -19.31
N THR A 251 -10.42 17.29 -18.41
CA THR A 251 -11.41 18.32 -18.72
C THR A 251 -10.74 19.63 -19.18
N LEU A 252 -9.63 20.00 -18.55
CA LEU A 252 -8.89 21.22 -18.90
C LEU A 252 -8.26 21.11 -20.30
N ILE A 253 -7.68 19.95 -20.61
CA ILE A 253 -7.11 19.66 -21.94
C ILE A 253 -8.18 19.80 -23.00
N LYS A 254 -9.37 19.25 -22.78
CA LYS A 254 -10.53 19.34 -23.68
C LYS A 254 -11.04 20.75 -23.87
N VAL A 255 -11.18 21.53 -22.79
CA VAL A 255 -11.70 22.91 -22.84
C VAL A 255 -10.74 23.84 -23.60
N PHE A 256 -9.42 23.61 -23.47
CA PHE A 256 -8.42 24.47 -24.09
C PHE A 256 -7.81 23.92 -25.38
N ASP A 257 -8.32 22.81 -25.95
CA ASP A 257 -7.89 22.17 -27.20
C ASP A 257 -6.37 21.87 -27.22
N HIS A 258 -5.87 21.27 -26.11
CA HIS A 258 -4.45 20.93 -25.93
C HIS A 258 -4.14 19.46 -26.14
N GLU A 259 -5.03 18.66 -26.77
CA GLU A 259 -4.86 17.21 -26.98
C GLU A 259 -3.63 16.89 -27.82
N GLU A 260 -3.40 17.60 -28.94
CA GLU A 260 -2.23 17.35 -29.79
C GLU A 260 -0.92 17.57 -29.03
N GLN A 261 -0.87 18.64 -28.20
CA GLN A 261 0.32 18.90 -27.39
C GLN A 261 0.56 17.80 -26.35
N ALA A 262 -0.50 17.31 -25.70
CA ALA A 262 -0.43 16.23 -24.71
C ALA A 262 0.04 14.92 -25.36
N ILE A 263 -0.44 14.62 -26.57
CA ILE A 263 -0.02 13.44 -27.35
C ILE A 263 1.45 13.56 -27.78
N ASP A 264 1.88 14.70 -28.27
CA ASP A 264 3.26 14.93 -28.68
C ASP A 264 4.24 14.78 -27.50
N GLU A 265 3.88 15.29 -26.32
CA GLU A 265 4.70 15.15 -25.10
C GLU A 265 4.74 13.69 -24.62
N PHE A 266 3.61 12.99 -24.68
CA PHE A 266 3.54 11.55 -24.41
C PHE A 266 4.46 10.76 -25.34
N ASP A 267 4.41 11.04 -26.65
CA ASP A 267 5.23 10.35 -27.65
C ASP A 267 6.72 10.59 -27.42
N ASP A 268 7.15 11.79 -27.07
CA ASP A 268 8.55 12.10 -26.75
C ASP A 268 9.04 11.28 -25.55
N ILE A 269 8.22 11.18 -24.48
CA ILE A 269 8.53 10.38 -23.29
C ILE A 269 8.54 8.89 -23.65
N ASN A 270 7.53 8.42 -24.40
CA ASN A 270 7.40 7.02 -24.81
C ASN A 270 8.57 6.57 -25.70
N VAL A 271 9.01 7.40 -26.63
CA VAL A 271 10.21 7.13 -27.45
C VAL A 271 11.47 7.04 -26.59
N SER A 272 11.59 7.88 -25.55
CA SER A 272 12.71 7.84 -24.61
C SER A 272 12.69 6.56 -23.78
N LEU A 273 11.50 6.15 -23.29
CA LEU A 273 11.27 4.91 -22.57
C LEU A 273 11.58 3.69 -23.46
N ALA A 274 11.08 3.67 -24.68
CA ALA A 274 11.34 2.59 -25.65
C ALA A 274 12.85 2.42 -25.91
N LYS A 275 13.59 3.52 -26.12
CA LYS A 275 15.05 3.49 -26.31
C LYS A 275 15.79 3.00 -25.08
N ALA A 276 15.38 3.42 -23.87
CA ALA A 276 15.96 2.97 -22.62
C ALA A 276 15.68 1.48 -22.38
N GLY A 277 14.42 1.05 -22.58
CA GLY A 277 13.98 -0.33 -22.47
C GLY A 277 14.68 -1.27 -23.46
N TYR A 278 14.77 -0.89 -24.73
CA TYR A 278 15.51 -1.67 -25.71
C TYR A 278 16.95 -1.94 -25.28
N LYS A 279 17.68 -0.90 -24.84
CA LYS A 279 19.07 -1.06 -24.38
C LYS A 279 19.17 -1.92 -23.12
N ALA A 280 18.26 -1.75 -22.18
CA ALA A 280 18.22 -2.54 -20.95
C ALA A 280 17.98 -4.02 -21.27
N GLN A 281 16.95 -4.31 -22.08
CA GLN A 281 16.56 -5.68 -22.46
C GLN A 281 17.61 -6.34 -23.34
N PHE A 282 18.17 -5.62 -24.32
CA PHE A 282 19.20 -6.16 -25.21
C PHE A 282 20.45 -6.58 -24.41
N ILE A 283 20.97 -5.69 -23.57
CA ILE A 283 22.19 -5.99 -22.79
C ILE A 283 21.93 -7.11 -21.78
N SER A 284 20.78 -7.11 -21.13
CA SER A 284 20.41 -8.19 -20.20
C SER A 284 20.12 -9.50 -20.93
N GLY A 285 19.46 -9.44 -22.08
CA GLY A 285 19.08 -10.61 -22.88
C GLY A 285 20.26 -11.39 -23.46
N ILE A 286 21.42 -10.74 -23.63
CA ILE A 286 22.66 -11.41 -24.09
C ILE A 286 23.23 -12.39 -23.03
N ILE A 287 22.89 -12.24 -21.74
CA ILE A 287 23.39 -13.12 -20.68
C ILE A 287 23.06 -14.59 -20.99
N GLY A 288 21.80 -14.89 -21.32
CA GLY A 288 21.37 -16.26 -21.61
C GLY A 288 22.14 -16.94 -22.75
N PRO A 289 22.17 -16.36 -23.94
CA PRO A 289 22.95 -16.91 -25.06
C PRO A 289 24.44 -17.10 -24.75
N ILE A 290 25.09 -16.17 -24.05
CA ILE A 290 26.52 -16.31 -23.71
C ILE A 290 26.71 -17.45 -22.70
N LEU A 291 25.86 -17.56 -21.67
CA LEU A 291 25.93 -18.65 -20.72
C LEU A 291 25.71 -20.00 -21.39
N ASN A 292 24.75 -20.09 -22.31
CA ASN A 292 24.53 -21.29 -23.11
C ASN A 292 25.74 -21.63 -23.99
N PHE A 293 26.38 -20.63 -24.60
CA PHE A 293 27.59 -20.84 -25.37
C PHE A 293 28.74 -21.39 -24.52
N VAL A 294 28.99 -20.79 -23.36
CA VAL A 294 30.01 -21.27 -22.40
C VAL A 294 29.70 -22.67 -21.90
N SER A 295 28.42 -22.97 -21.58
CA SER A 295 27.98 -24.31 -21.20
C SER A 295 28.15 -25.33 -22.35
N ASN A 296 27.90 -24.95 -23.57
CA ASN A 296 28.09 -25.82 -24.75
C ASN A 296 29.58 -26.15 -25.01
N ILE A 297 30.51 -25.23 -24.69
CA ILE A 297 31.95 -25.53 -24.73
C ILE A 297 32.28 -26.67 -23.72
N ALA A 298 31.78 -26.58 -22.48
CA ALA A 298 31.95 -27.66 -21.50
C ALA A 298 31.35 -28.98 -22.00
N TYR A 299 30.15 -28.90 -22.62
CA TYR A 299 29.50 -30.04 -23.22
C TYR A 299 30.36 -30.72 -24.25
N VAL A 300 30.96 -29.99 -25.19
CA VAL A 300 31.87 -30.53 -26.21
C VAL A 300 33.10 -31.21 -25.54
N LEU A 301 33.70 -30.55 -24.52
CA LEU A 301 34.82 -31.13 -23.79
C LEU A 301 34.43 -32.42 -23.08
N ILE A 302 33.25 -32.46 -22.44
CA ILE A 302 32.74 -33.69 -21.80
C ILE A 302 32.52 -34.78 -22.81
N CYS A 303 31.96 -34.50 -24.00
CA CYS A 303 31.76 -35.48 -25.06
C CYS A 303 33.09 -36.03 -25.61
N VAL A 304 34.09 -35.20 -25.84
CA VAL A 304 35.38 -35.61 -26.36
C VAL A 304 36.14 -36.46 -25.32
N ILE A 305 36.28 -35.95 -24.09
CA ILE A 305 37.04 -36.64 -23.04
C ILE A 305 36.29 -37.90 -22.57
N GLY A 306 34.97 -37.78 -22.35
CA GLY A 306 34.12 -38.91 -22.00
C GLY A 306 34.11 -39.97 -23.08
N GLY A 307 34.06 -39.62 -24.38
CA GLY A 307 34.17 -40.54 -25.50
C GLY A 307 35.49 -41.30 -25.49
N VAL A 308 36.61 -40.62 -25.20
CA VAL A 308 37.92 -41.32 -25.03
C VAL A 308 37.87 -42.31 -23.87
N TYR A 309 37.20 -41.98 -22.76
CA TYR A 309 37.07 -42.91 -21.61
C TYR A 309 36.17 -44.12 -21.96
N VAL A 310 35.13 -43.95 -22.78
CA VAL A 310 34.29 -45.07 -23.28
C VAL A 310 35.10 -45.98 -24.19
N ILE A 311 35.90 -45.45 -25.10
CA ILE A 311 36.76 -46.24 -25.98
C ILE A 311 37.79 -47.01 -25.17
N LYS A 312 38.31 -46.47 -24.09
CA LYS A 312 39.21 -47.12 -23.15
C LYS A 312 38.52 -48.14 -22.21
N GLY A 313 37.20 -48.23 -22.26
CA GLY A 313 36.42 -49.13 -21.42
C GLY A 313 36.32 -48.71 -19.94
N THR A 314 36.68 -47.47 -19.61
CA THR A 314 36.61 -46.94 -18.22
C THR A 314 35.25 -46.38 -17.85
N PHE A 315 34.45 -45.92 -18.84
CA PHE A 315 33.07 -45.45 -18.67
C PHE A 315 32.12 -46.18 -19.61
N SER A 316 30.85 -46.24 -19.16
CA SER A 316 29.74 -46.67 -20.01
C SER A 316 29.19 -45.52 -20.85
N LEU A 317 28.36 -45.79 -21.87
CA LEU A 317 27.58 -44.79 -22.59
C LEU A 317 26.55 -44.12 -21.66
N GLY A 318 26.02 -44.88 -20.69
CA GLY A 318 25.11 -44.42 -19.67
C GLY A 318 25.77 -43.41 -18.73
N ASP A 319 27.02 -43.66 -18.31
CA ASP A 319 27.78 -42.73 -17.46
C ASP A 319 27.92 -41.34 -18.12
N ILE A 320 28.26 -41.32 -19.42
CA ILE A 320 28.38 -40.05 -20.17
C ILE A 320 27.03 -39.35 -20.28
N THR A 321 25.95 -40.09 -20.56
CA THR A 321 24.60 -39.54 -20.68
C THR A 321 24.12 -38.94 -19.34
N THR A 322 24.39 -39.65 -18.26
CA THR A 322 24.13 -39.21 -16.89
C THR A 322 24.89 -37.91 -16.58
N PHE A 323 26.20 -37.93 -16.81
CA PHE A 323 27.07 -36.81 -16.56
C PHE A 323 26.67 -35.57 -17.39
N PHE A 324 26.32 -35.79 -18.64
CA PHE A 324 25.82 -34.78 -19.56
C PHE A 324 24.55 -34.11 -19.00
N THR A 325 23.59 -34.91 -18.56
CA THR A 325 22.34 -34.41 -17.99
C THR A 325 22.61 -33.60 -16.70
N TYR A 326 23.47 -34.07 -15.82
CA TYR A 326 23.86 -33.29 -14.65
C TYR A 326 24.57 -31.99 -14.99
N SER A 327 25.50 -31.98 -15.94
CA SER A 327 26.20 -30.77 -16.37
C SER A 327 25.22 -29.70 -16.89
N LYS A 328 24.18 -30.10 -17.61
CA LYS A 328 23.13 -29.20 -18.12
C LYS A 328 22.25 -28.67 -17.00
N LEU A 329 21.85 -29.50 -16.05
CA LEU A 329 20.96 -29.12 -14.95
C LEU A 329 21.68 -28.35 -13.82
N PHE A 330 23.00 -28.49 -13.69
CA PHE A 330 23.81 -27.96 -12.60
C PHE A 330 23.77 -26.42 -12.48
N MET A 331 23.62 -25.70 -13.59
CA MET A 331 23.58 -24.25 -13.59
C MET A 331 22.24 -23.66 -13.12
N GLN A 332 21.15 -24.41 -13.20
CA GLN A 332 19.81 -23.93 -12.87
C GLN A 332 19.64 -23.53 -11.39
N PRO A 333 20.05 -24.35 -10.40
CA PRO A 333 19.99 -23.98 -8.99
C PRO A 333 20.79 -22.71 -8.66
N LEU A 334 21.94 -22.50 -9.30
CA LEU A 334 22.78 -21.33 -9.11
C LEU A 334 22.08 -20.03 -9.54
N VAL A 335 21.45 -20.05 -10.71
CA VAL A 335 20.65 -18.91 -11.20
C VAL A 335 19.45 -18.66 -10.28
N SER A 336 18.79 -19.71 -9.84
CA SER A 336 17.65 -19.60 -8.92
C SER A 336 18.03 -18.95 -7.60
N ILE A 337 19.16 -19.36 -6.98
CA ILE A 337 19.65 -18.75 -5.73
C ILE A 337 19.93 -17.25 -5.92
N GLY A 338 20.48 -16.84 -7.08
CA GLY A 338 20.70 -15.42 -7.39
C GLY A 338 19.41 -14.62 -7.46
N ASN A 339 18.37 -15.15 -8.09
CA ASN A 339 17.04 -14.51 -8.18
C ASN A 339 16.34 -14.44 -6.82
N ILE A 340 16.43 -15.51 -6.05
CA ILE A 340 15.84 -15.59 -4.70
C ILE A 340 16.43 -14.51 -3.79
N ALA A 341 17.75 -14.28 -3.84
CA ALA A 341 18.40 -13.27 -3.03
C ALA A 341 17.83 -11.87 -3.27
N ASN A 342 17.50 -11.54 -4.53
CA ASN A 342 16.87 -10.26 -4.86
C ASN A 342 15.41 -10.19 -4.36
N ASN A 343 14.64 -11.27 -4.52
CA ASN A 343 13.25 -11.32 -4.05
C ASN A 343 13.17 -11.25 -2.53
N LEU A 344 14.05 -11.97 -1.82
CA LEU A 344 14.14 -11.95 -0.36
C LEU A 344 14.46 -10.54 0.15
N GLN A 345 15.39 -9.83 -0.50
CA GLN A 345 15.74 -8.46 -0.15
C GLN A 345 14.54 -7.50 -0.31
N SER A 346 13.78 -7.63 -1.40
CA SER A 346 12.56 -6.84 -1.64
C SER A 346 11.48 -7.13 -0.59
N SER A 347 11.27 -8.40 -0.26
CA SER A 347 10.26 -8.81 0.72
C SER A 347 10.63 -8.38 2.14
N LEU A 348 11.91 -8.42 2.51
CA LEU A 348 12.35 -7.91 3.82
C LEU A 348 12.18 -6.39 3.92
N ALA A 349 12.37 -5.63 2.83
CA ALA A 349 12.06 -4.21 2.82
C ALA A 349 10.53 -3.97 2.97
N SER A 350 9.69 -4.80 2.36
CA SER A 350 8.23 -4.77 2.57
C SER A 350 7.86 -5.09 4.03
N ALA A 351 8.49 -6.13 4.61
CA ALA A 351 8.27 -6.50 6.01
C ALA A 351 8.70 -5.37 6.98
N GLU A 352 9.83 -4.71 6.72
CA GLU A 352 10.29 -3.56 7.51
C GLU A 352 9.27 -2.42 7.49
N ARG A 353 8.66 -2.11 6.32
CA ARG A 353 7.62 -1.07 6.23
C ARG A 353 6.35 -1.44 6.99
N VAL A 354 5.93 -2.71 6.92
CA VAL A 354 4.77 -3.20 7.68
C VAL A 354 5.05 -3.15 9.18
N PHE A 355 6.25 -3.59 9.63
CA PHE A 355 6.62 -3.52 11.03
C PHE A 355 6.75 -2.08 11.55
N ASN A 356 7.28 -1.16 10.75
CA ASN A 356 7.33 0.26 11.12
C ASN A 356 5.93 0.84 11.33
N LEU A 357 4.94 0.43 10.51
CA LEU A 357 3.55 0.81 10.74
C LEU A 357 2.99 0.21 12.05
N LEU A 358 3.31 -1.05 12.34
CA LEU A 358 2.87 -1.71 13.56
C LEU A 358 3.53 -1.14 14.83
N ASP A 359 4.72 -0.55 14.70
CA ASP A 359 5.48 0.05 15.81
C ASP A 359 5.10 1.51 16.08
N GLU A 360 4.38 2.14 15.16
CA GLU A 360 3.93 3.51 15.38
C GLU A 360 3.16 3.58 16.71
N PRO A 361 3.39 4.58 17.55
CA PRO A 361 2.65 4.69 18.79
C PRO A 361 1.15 4.79 18.51
N ASP A 362 0.36 4.05 19.27
CA ASP A 362 -1.09 4.20 19.27
C ASP A 362 -1.48 5.59 19.78
N GLU A 363 -2.64 6.06 19.37
CA GLU A 363 -3.26 7.19 20.08
C GLU A 363 -3.31 6.84 21.55
N CYS A 364 -2.62 7.64 22.41
CA CYS A 364 -2.38 7.31 23.82
C CYS A 364 -3.61 6.69 24.47
N ALA A 365 -3.44 5.51 25.06
CA ALA A 365 -4.49 4.91 25.85
C ALA A 365 -4.91 5.89 26.96
N ASP A 366 -6.21 6.12 27.08
CA ASP A 366 -6.75 7.02 28.09
C ASP A 366 -6.53 6.40 29.46
N CYS A 367 -5.56 6.94 30.20
CA CYS A 367 -5.20 6.47 31.55
C CYS A 367 -6.05 7.11 32.66
N TYR A 368 -7.09 7.87 32.31
CA TYR A 368 -7.87 8.67 33.23
C TYR A 368 -9.31 8.20 33.31
N ASP A 369 -9.86 8.22 34.55
CA ASP A 369 -11.23 7.78 34.83
C ASP A 369 -12.24 8.94 34.96
N THR A 370 -11.84 10.18 34.62
CA THR A 370 -12.73 11.33 34.69
C THR A 370 -13.76 11.28 33.60
N ARG A 371 -14.98 10.84 33.90
CA ARG A 371 -16.09 10.82 32.94
C ARG A 371 -17.05 11.96 33.20
N ILE A 372 -17.47 12.64 32.15
CA ILE A 372 -18.54 13.64 32.20
C ILE A 372 -19.84 12.91 31.90
N GLU A 373 -20.72 12.78 32.89
CA GLU A 373 -22.01 12.08 32.74
C GLU A 373 -23.10 13.03 32.22
N GLU A 374 -23.12 14.29 32.66
CA GLU A 374 -24.07 15.31 32.23
C GLU A 374 -23.33 16.55 31.73
N PRO A 375 -22.89 16.53 30.44
CA PRO A 375 -22.13 17.64 29.89
C PRO A 375 -23.02 18.88 29.69
N LYS A 376 -22.59 20.02 30.27
CA LYS A 376 -23.24 21.33 30.09
C LYS A 376 -22.76 22.03 28.83
N GLY A 377 -21.53 21.76 28.41
CA GLY A 377 -20.93 22.33 27.22
C GLY A 377 -20.24 23.68 27.45
N GLU A 378 -19.73 23.95 28.67
CA GLU A 378 -18.81 25.07 28.91
C GLU A 378 -17.43 24.71 28.34
N VAL A 379 -16.86 25.58 27.50
CA VAL A 379 -15.54 25.37 26.88
C VAL A 379 -14.62 26.52 27.21
N GLU A 380 -13.42 26.22 27.73
CA GLU A 380 -12.43 27.25 28.07
C GLU A 380 -11.05 26.89 27.55
N PHE A 381 -10.38 27.80 26.85
CA PHE A 381 -9.00 27.72 26.41
C PHE A 381 -8.15 28.63 27.30
N ARG A 382 -7.09 28.08 27.93
CA ARG A 382 -6.19 28.83 28.82
C ARG A 382 -4.77 28.74 28.28
N ASP A 383 -4.25 29.86 27.80
CA ASP A 383 -2.88 30.05 27.29
C ASP A 383 -2.45 28.94 26.28
N VAL A 384 -3.40 28.53 25.44
CA VAL A 384 -3.20 27.42 24.50
C VAL A 384 -2.25 27.83 23.39
N SER A 385 -1.21 27.04 23.19
CA SER A 385 -0.29 27.17 22.05
C SER A 385 -0.14 25.81 21.37
N PHE A 386 -0.10 25.85 20.03
CA PHE A 386 -0.01 24.64 19.20
C PHE A 386 0.73 24.89 17.89
N SER A 387 1.48 23.86 17.45
CA SER A 387 2.08 23.78 16.12
C SER A 387 2.07 22.35 15.62
N TYR A 388 1.81 22.14 14.33
CA TYR A 388 1.95 20.81 13.70
C TYR A 388 3.42 20.40 13.56
N THR A 389 4.30 21.37 13.34
CA THR A 389 5.76 21.20 13.30
C THR A 389 6.39 22.19 14.26
N PRO A 390 7.38 21.78 15.08
CA PRO A 390 7.96 22.65 16.12
C PRO A 390 8.51 23.97 15.59
N GLU A 391 8.95 24.00 14.32
CA GLU A 391 9.59 25.16 13.69
C GLU A 391 8.59 26.22 13.20
N VAL A 392 7.29 25.86 13.09
CA VAL A 392 6.25 26.74 12.54
C VAL A 392 5.11 26.87 13.55
N PRO A 393 5.18 27.84 14.49
CA PRO A 393 4.07 28.10 15.40
C PRO A 393 2.82 28.49 14.62
N LEU A 394 1.67 27.97 15.04
CA LEU A 394 0.39 28.24 14.38
C LEU A 394 -0.60 28.93 15.33
N ILE A 395 -0.72 28.44 16.55
CA ILE A 395 -1.57 29.04 17.58
C ILE A 395 -0.66 29.42 18.74
N GLU A 396 -0.76 30.67 19.21
CA GLU A 396 0.05 31.20 20.32
C GLU A 396 -0.83 31.90 21.36
N ASN A 397 -0.73 31.44 22.61
CA ASN A 397 -1.37 32.03 23.80
C ASN A 397 -2.87 32.32 23.63
N MET A 398 -3.61 31.38 23.01
CA MET A 398 -5.05 31.54 22.80
C MET A 398 -5.79 31.41 24.13
N ASN A 399 -6.62 32.40 24.42
CA ASN A 399 -7.52 32.45 25.57
C ASN A 399 -8.95 32.68 25.09
N LEU A 400 -9.88 31.81 25.54
CA LEU A 400 -11.28 31.88 25.16
C LEU A 400 -12.13 31.23 26.26
N LYS A 401 -13.26 31.85 26.60
CA LYS A 401 -14.29 31.23 27.42
C LYS A 401 -15.64 31.30 26.73
N VAL A 402 -16.34 30.17 26.65
CA VAL A 402 -17.65 29.99 26.04
C VAL A 402 -18.59 29.39 27.05
N GLU A 403 -19.68 30.06 27.33
CA GLU A 403 -20.70 29.62 28.28
C GLU A 403 -21.64 28.57 27.61
N PRO A 404 -22.28 27.71 28.41
CA PRO A 404 -23.24 26.73 27.89
C PRO A 404 -24.34 27.36 27.03
N GLY A 405 -24.61 26.75 25.86
CA GLY A 405 -25.68 27.18 24.97
C GLY A 405 -25.36 28.37 24.07
N GLN A 406 -24.15 28.95 24.13
CA GLN A 406 -23.74 30.04 23.26
C GLN A 406 -23.47 29.58 21.82
N LEU A 407 -23.83 30.41 20.87
CA LEU A 407 -23.48 30.31 19.46
C LEU A 407 -22.19 31.11 19.19
N VAL A 408 -21.11 30.43 18.86
CA VAL A 408 -19.81 31.03 18.58
C VAL A 408 -19.51 30.94 17.08
N ALA A 409 -19.41 32.07 16.39
CA ALA A 409 -19.00 32.11 15.01
C ALA A 409 -17.49 32.32 14.89
N ILE A 410 -16.81 31.44 14.14
CA ILE A 410 -15.36 31.50 13.88
C ILE A 410 -15.20 32.07 12.47
N VAL A 411 -14.59 33.25 12.34
CA VAL A 411 -14.35 33.92 11.08
C VAL A 411 -12.86 34.20 10.87
N GLY A 412 -12.42 34.27 9.62
CA GLY A 412 -11.03 34.56 9.28
C GLY A 412 -10.68 34.09 7.88
N PRO A 413 -9.56 34.55 7.30
CA PRO A 413 -9.10 34.12 5.99
C PRO A 413 -8.75 32.64 5.94
N THR A 414 -8.56 32.10 4.74
CA THR A 414 -8.04 30.74 4.57
C THR A 414 -6.64 30.66 5.18
N GLY A 415 -6.40 29.59 5.95
CA GLY A 415 -5.12 29.43 6.69
C GLY A 415 -5.07 30.13 8.06
N ALA A 416 -6.13 30.81 8.50
CA ALA A 416 -6.16 31.47 9.80
C ALA A 416 -6.13 30.55 11.03
N GLY A 417 -6.21 29.21 10.85
CA GLY A 417 -6.19 28.24 11.93
C GLY A 417 -7.57 27.73 12.39
N LYS A 418 -8.65 28.03 11.66
CA LYS A 418 -10.03 27.61 12.03
C LYS A 418 -10.19 26.10 12.17
N THR A 419 -9.70 25.33 11.19
CA THR A 419 -9.72 23.85 11.24
C THR A 419 -8.82 23.32 12.37
N THR A 420 -7.71 23.99 12.64
CA THR A 420 -6.82 23.61 13.75
C THR A 420 -7.49 23.79 15.10
N PHE A 421 -8.25 24.88 15.28
CA PHE A 421 -9.09 25.08 16.47
C PHE A 421 -10.04 23.91 16.70
N VAL A 422 -10.75 23.46 15.66
CA VAL A 422 -11.64 22.30 15.71
C VAL A 422 -10.88 21.01 16.07
N ASN A 423 -9.73 20.79 15.45
CA ASN A 423 -8.91 19.62 15.71
C ASN A 423 -8.43 19.54 17.16
N LEU A 424 -8.09 20.68 17.76
CA LEU A 424 -7.70 20.76 19.17
C LEU A 424 -8.89 20.52 20.11
N LEU A 425 -10.05 21.10 19.81
CA LEU A 425 -11.26 20.93 20.59
C LEU A 425 -11.73 19.46 20.65
N MET A 426 -11.64 18.75 19.51
CA MET A 426 -11.94 17.31 19.40
C MET A 426 -10.82 16.41 19.93
N ARG A 427 -9.71 17.01 20.40
CA ARG A 427 -8.51 16.29 20.83
C ARG A 427 -8.02 15.30 19.76
N PHE A 428 -8.05 15.69 18.48
CA PHE A 428 -7.34 14.98 17.41
C PHE A 428 -5.83 15.24 17.49
N TYR A 429 -5.46 16.37 18.10
CA TYR A 429 -4.11 16.75 18.46
C TYR A 429 -4.10 17.27 19.90
N ASP A 430 -3.07 16.93 20.66
CA ASP A 430 -2.86 17.49 22.00
C ASP A 430 -2.14 18.84 21.88
N VAL A 431 -2.46 19.78 22.77
CA VAL A 431 -1.83 21.10 22.80
C VAL A 431 -0.36 21.04 23.24
N ASN A 432 0.49 21.90 22.69
CA ASN A 432 1.89 21.97 23.10
C ASN A 432 2.07 22.68 24.44
N LYS A 433 1.25 23.72 24.71
CA LYS A 433 1.21 24.49 25.98
C LYS A 433 -0.22 24.87 26.31
N GLY A 434 -0.47 25.14 27.58
CA GLY A 434 -1.79 25.52 28.07
C GLY A 434 -2.71 24.32 28.26
N GLU A 435 -3.98 24.58 28.43
CA GLU A 435 -5.03 23.59 28.63
C GLU A 435 -6.34 23.99 27.98
N ILE A 436 -7.11 23.00 27.56
CA ILE A 436 -8.48 23.16 27.07
C ILE A 436 -9.38 22.45 28.08
N LEU A 437 -10.34 23.18 28.62
CA LEU A 437 -11.27 22.66 29.63
C LEU A 437 -12.65 22.48 28.99
N LEU A 438 -13.29 21.34 29.32
CA LEU A 438 -14.69 21.07 29.07
C LEU A 438 -15.39 20.90 30.42
N ASP A 439 -16.35 21.74 30.72
CA ASP A 439 -17.05 21.78 32.03
C ASP A 439 -16.07 21.82 33.22
N GLY A 440 -14.99 22.58 33.11
CA GLY A 440 -13.95 22.73 34.13
C GLY A 440 -12.92 21.61 34.20
N HIS A 441 -13.01 20.55 33.36
CA HIS A 441 -12.07 19.45 33.32
C HIS A 441 -11.16 19.54 32.08
N ASP A 442 -9.85 19.38 32.26
CA ASP A 442 -8.91 19.31 31.14
C ASP A 442 -9.28 18.13 30.22
N ILE A 443 -9.47 18.41 28.94
CA ILE A 443 -9.84 17.39 27.94
C ILE A 443 -8.83 16.23 27.87
N ARG A 444 -7.57 16.45 28.30
CA ARG A 444 -6.55 15.41 28.38
C ARG A 444 -6.81 14.41 29.52
N SER A 445 -7.58 14.82 30.55
CA SER A 445 -7.96 13.96 31.68
C SER A 445 -9.24 13.14 31.43
N ILE A 446 -9.92 13.38 30.31
CA ILE A 446 -11.17 12.72 29.93
C ILE A 446 -10.87 11.63 28.89
N PRO A 447 -11.39 10.40 29.04
CA PRO A 447 -11.29 9.39 27.99
C PRO A 447 -11.85 9.92 26.66
N ARG A 448 -11.11 9.71 25.56
CA ARG A 448 -11.49 10.24 24.22
C ARG A 448 -12.87 9.80 23.75
N GLU A 449 -13.26 8.56 24.07
CA GLU A 449 -14.60 8.07 23.76
C GLU A 449 -15.68 8.90 24.46
N ASN A 450 -15.49 9.23 25.74
CA ASN A 450 -16.41 10.07 26.49
C ASN A 450 -16.35 11.53 26.01
N LEU A 451 -15.14 12.08 25.80
CA LEU A 451 -14.96 13.42 25.25
C LEU A 451 -15.69 13.57 23.90
N ARG A 452 -15.39 12.68 22.96
CA ARG A 452 -15.95 12.74 21.59
C ARG A 452 -17.45 12.46 21.56
N SER A 453 -18.02 11.76 22.54
CA SER A 453 -19.47 11.57 22.65
C SER A 453 -20.22 12.85 23.02
N VAL A 454 -19.54 13.83 23.66
CA VAL A 454 -20.11 15.14 24.00
C VAL A 454 -20.23 16.04 22.76
N PHE A 455 -19.41 15.80 21.74
CA PHE A 455 -19.34 16.60 20.52
C PHE A 455 -20.13 15.98 19.36
N GLY A 456 -20.83 16.83 18.63
CA GLY A 456 -21.38 16.51 17.31
C GLY A 456 -20.72 17.35 16.22
N MET A 457 -20.36 16.74 15.12
CA MET A 457 -19.67 17.43 14.03
C MET A 457 -20.40 17.27 12.71
N VAL A 458 -20.61 18.40 12.02
CA VAL A 458 -21.10 18.46 10.63
C VAL A 458 -20.06 19.20 9.81
N LEU A 459 -19.33 18.43 9.01
CA LEU A 459 -18.24 18.98 8.18
C LEU A 459 -18.74 19.48 6.82
N GLN A 460 -17.94 20.31 6.17
CA GLN A 460 -18.13 20.74 4.79
C GLN A 460 -18.15 19.56 3.82
N ASP A 461 -17.13 18.69 3.92
CA ASP A 461 -17.05 17.44 3.16
C ASP A 461 -17.81 16.35 3.92
N THR A 462 -19.04 16.11 3.48
CA THR A 462 -19.91 15.10 4.08
C THR A 462 -19.52 13.71 3.63
N TRP A 463 -19.23 12.80 4.57
CA TRP A 463 -18.93 11.40 4.27
C TRP A 463 -20.10 10.49 4.61
N LEU A 464 -20.52 9.67 3.64
CA LEU A 464 -21.50 8.60 3.82
C LEU A 464 -20.85 7.27 3.44
N PHE A 465 -21.12 6.26 4.26
CA PHE A 465 -20.67 4.89 4.00
C PHE A 465 -21.54 4.22 2.95
N GLU A 466 -20.97 3.29 2.19
CA GLU A 466 -21.74 2.35 1.39
C GLU A 466 -22.63 1.53 2.33
N GLY A 467 -23.93 1.55 2.09
CA GLY A 467 -24.94 0.96 2.96
C GLY A 467 -26.29 1.65 2.83
N THR A 468 -27.27 1.26 3.65
CA THR A 468 -28.60 1.87 3.61
C THR A 468 -28.60 3.30 4.20
N ILE A 469 -29.59 4.09 3.82
CA ILE A 469 -29.84 5.42 4.45
C ILE A 469 -30.08 5.23 5.96
N MET A 470 -30.81 4.18 6.34
CA MET A 470 -31.05 3.82 7.74
C MET A 470 -29.74 3.65 8.51
N GLU A 471 -28.82 2.83 8.01
CA GLU A 471 -27.49 2.57 8.63
C GLU A 471 -26.65 3.83 8.71
N ASN A 472 -26.67 4.66 7.68
CA ASN A 472 -25.93 5.92 7.65
C ASN A 472 -26.42 6.91 8.70
N ILE A 473 -27.71 7.04 8.96
CA ILE A 473 -28.24 7.89 10.03
C ILE A 473 -27.97 7.26 11.39
N ALA A 474 -28.22 5.94 11.53
CA ALA A 474 -28.02 5.17 12.75
C ALA A 474 -26.54 5.16 13.23
N TYR A 475 -25.59 5.46 12.34
CA TYR A 475 -24.18 5.61 12.70
C TYR A 475 -23.92 6.65 13.81
N GLY A 476 -24.83 7.63 13.97
CA GLY A 476 -24.74 8.66 15.02
C GLY A 476 -24.87 8.10 16.45
N ARG A 477 -25.61 7.01 16.65
CA ARG A 477 -25.81 6.41 17.98
C ARG A 477 -26.04 4.90 17.89
N LYS A 478 -25.17 4.12 18.52
CA LYS A 478 -25.30 2.66 18.58
C LYS A 478 -26.60 2.25 19.30
N GLY A 479 -27.31 1.25 18.77
CA GLY A 479 -28.49 0.67 19.40
C GLY A 479 -29.76 1.52 19.32
N CYS A 480 -29.81 2.53 18.46
CA CYS A 480 -31.02 3.32 18.22
C CYS A 480 -32.13 2.49 17.54
N SER A 481 -33.38 2.84 17.85
CA SER A 481 -34.53 2.25 17.20
C SER A 481 -34.78 2.86 15.82
N ARG A 482 -35.53 2.15 14.97
CA ARG A 482 -35.96 2.66 13.66
C ARG A 482 -36.78 3.97 13.78
N GLU A 483 -37.58 4.06 14.83
CA GLU A 483 -38.42 5.23 15.10
C GLU A 483 -37.58 6.46 15.42
N GLU A 484 -36.54 6.32 16.26
CA GLU A 484 -35.59 7.40 16.56
C GLU A 484 -34.86 7.90 15.31
N VAL A 485 -34.47 7.00 14.40
CA VAL A 485 -33.85 7.37 13.13
C VAL A 485 -34.82 8.17 12.25
N ILE A 486 -36.09 7.74 12.17
CA ILE A 486 -37.13 8.45 11.42
C ILE A 486 -37.39 9.83 12.02
N ASP A 487 -37.44 9.96 13.34
CA ASP A 487 -37.66 11.26 13.99
C ASP A 487 -36.46 12.19 13.81
N ALA A 488 -35.25 11.69 13.86
CA ALA A 488 -34.05 12.46 13.50
C ALA A 488 -34.10 12.95 12.04
N ALA A 489 -34.52 12.08 11.11
CA ALA A 489 -34.68 12.45 9.70
C ALA A 489 -35.79 13.50 9.48
N LYS A 490 -36.89 13.47 10.25
CA LYS A 490 -37.94 14.49 10.22
C LYS A 490 -37.40 15.82 10.74
N ALA A 491 -36.68 15.82 11.85
CA ALA A 491 -36.05 17.01 12.42
C ALA A 491 -35.03 17.64 11.46
N ALA A 492 -34.24 16.80 10.78
CA ALA A 492 -33.31 17.22 9.72
C ALA A 492 -34.01 17.57 8.39
N ARG A 493 -35.34 17.46 8.28
CA ARG A 493 -36.12 17.76 7.06
C ARG A 493 -35.78 16.92 5.83
N VAL A 494 -35.16 15.75 6.02
CA VAL A 494 -34.80 14.82 4.94
C VAL A 494 -35.81 13.67 4.77
N HIS A 495 -36.69 13.45 5.75
CA HIS A 495 -37.68 12.35 5.75
C HIS A 495 -38.54 12.34 4.48
N HIS A 496 -39.01 13.51 4.01
CA HIS A 496 -39.85 13.59 2.80
C HIS A 496 -39.06 13.07 1.58
N PHE A 497 -37.82 13.49 1.39
CA PHE A 497 -36.97 12.98 0.33
C PHE A 497 -36.81 11.45 0.43
N ILE A 498 -36.45 10.93 1.61
CA ILE A 498 -36.29 9.47 1.82
C ILE A 498 -37.56 8.73 1.44
N SER A 499 -38.73 9.25 1.83
CA SER A 499 -40.03 8.63 1.54
C SER A 499 -40.43 8.66 0.04
N THR A 500 -39.77 9.45 -0.79
CA THR A 500 -39.97 9.47 -2.25
C THR A 500 -39.13 8.43 -2.99
N LEU A 501 -38.13 7.85 -2.31
CA LEU A 501 -37.31 6.80 -2.89
C LEU A 501 -38.05 5.47 -2.92
N PRO A 502 -37.82 4.60 -3.92
CA PRO A 502 -38.53 3.31 -4.03
C PRO A 502 -38.41 2.44 -2.79
N ASP A 503 -37.19 2.37 -2.22
CA ASP A 503 -36.90 1.52 -1.04
C ASP A 503 -36.86 2.35 0.27
N GLY A 504 -37.20 3.64 0.22
CA GLY A 504 -37.24 4.50 1.39
C GLY A 504 -35.93 4.51 2.18
N TYR A 505 -36.01 4.18 3.47
CA TYR A 505 -34.84 4.10 4.36
C TYR A 505 -33.90 2.93 4.06
N GLU A 506 -34.35 1.91 3.33
CA GLU A 506 -33.52 0.77 2.91
C GLU A 506 -32.78 1.04 1.57
N THR A 507 -32.96 2.23 1.01
CA THR A 507 -32.23 2.64 -0.21
C THR A 507 -30.74 2.57 0.04
N MET A 508 -30.02 1.83 -0.82
CA MET A 508 -28.58 1.72 -0.79
C MET A 508 -27.91 2.99 -1.30
N LEU A 509 -26.99 3.50 -0.52
CA LEU A 509 -26.09 4.58 -0.94
C LEU A 509 -24.81 3.95 -1.48
N GLU A 510 -24.35 4.48 -2.62
CA GLU A 510 -23.04 4.20 -3.17
C GLU A 510 -21.93 4.87 -2.35
N GLU A 511 -20.68 4.52 -2.62
CA GLU A 511 -19.52 5.12 -1.94
C GLU A 511 -19.64 6.65 -1.93
N ASN A 512 -19.52 7.24 -0.75
CA ASN A 512 -19.68 8.68 -0.51
C ASN A 512 -21.06 9.26 -0.93
N GLY A 513 -22.08 8.43 -1.17
CA GLY A 513 -23.43 8.86 -1.57
C GLY A 513 -23.46 9.54 -2.93
N GLU A 514 -22.67 9.09 -3.91
CA GLU A 514 -22.63 9.69 -5.26
C GLU A 514 -23.98 9.63 -6.00
N ASN A 515 -24.84 8.71 -5.62
CA ASN A 515 -26.20 8.54 -6.17
C ASN A 515 -27.23 9.51 -5.62
N ILE A 516 -26.86 10.45 -4.71
CA ILE A 516 -27.74 11.49 -4.17
C ILE A 516 -27.08 12.87 -4.27
N SER A 517 -27.88 13.95 -4.23
CA SER A 517 -27.34 15.31 -4.33
C SER A 517 -26.53 15.72 -3.09
N GLN A 518 -25.61 16.69 -3.25
CA GLN A 518 -24.79 17.19 -2.16
C GLN A 518 -25.63 17.74 -0.99
N GLY A 519 -26.73 18.44 -1.27
CA GLY A 519 -27.62 18.93 -0.23
C GLY A 519 -28.34 17.82 0.52
N GLN A 520 -28.73 16.72 -0.16
CA GLN A 520 -29.30 15.54 0.48
C GLN A 520 -28.28 14.83 1.37
N ARG A 521 -27.02 14.69 0.92
CA ARG A 521 -25.91 14.18 1.75
C ARG A 521 -25.76 15.00 3.03
N GLN A 522 -25.76 16.32 2.91
CA GLN A 522 -25.62 17.21 4.06
C GLN A 522 -26.80 17.07 5.06
N LEU A 523 -28.03 16.95 4.56
CA LEU A 523 -29.20 16.70 5.42
C LEU A 523 -29.12 15.35 6.14
N LEU A 524 -28.58 14.29 5.51
CA LEU A 524 -28.37 13.00 6.15
C LEU A 524 -27.31 13.09 7.26
N THR A 525 -26.24 13.85 7.06
CA THR A 525 -25.22 14.05 8.11
C THR A 525 -25.75 14.92 9.25
N ILE A 526 -26.63 15.88 8.98
CA ILE A 526 -27.35 16.62 10.04
C ILE A 526 -28.28 15.67 10.81
N ALA A 527 -28.99 14.77 10.14
CA ALA A 527 -29.83 13.76 10.81
C ALA A 527 -29.01 12.84 11.73
N ARG A 528 -27.80 12.45 11.29
CA ARG A 528 -26.83 11.71 12.09
C ARG A 528 -26.45 12.48 13.37
N ALA A 529 -26.15 13.78 13.24
CA ALA A 529 -25.80 14.64 14.36
C ALA A 529 -26.99 14.86 15.31
N ILE A 530 -28.20 15.02 14.81
CA ILE A 530 -29.44 15.11 15.64
C ILE A 530 -29.63 13.82 16.45
N LEU A 531 -29.47 12.66 15.83
CA LEU A 531 -29.62 11.37 16.49
C LEU A 531 -28.58 11.15 17.60
N ALA A 532 -27.34 11.62 17.38
CA ALA A 532 -26.28 11.56 18.36
C ALA A 532 -26.58 12.40 19.61
N ASN A 533 -27.38 13.47 19.49
CA ASN A 533 -27.79 14.38 20.56
C ASN A 533 -26.64 14.92 21.43
N PRO A 534 -25.60 15.54 20.86
CA PRO A 534 -24.45 16.07 21.56
C PRO A 534 -24.77 17.36 22.31
N SER A 535 -23.97 17.68 23.36
CA SER A 535 -24.09 18.96 24.09
C SER A 535 -23.30 20.09 23.44
N VAL A 536 -22.25 19.78 22.69
CA VAL A 536 -21.43 20.74 21.96
C VAL A 536 -21.45 20.39 20.46
N LEU A 537 -21.63 21.39 19.63
CA LEU A 537 -21.66 21.23 18.16
C LEU A 537 -20.49 21.94 17.50
N ILE A 538 -19.95 21.31 16.48
CA ILE A 538 -18.96 21.88 15.58
C ILE A 538 -19.53 21.78 14.16
N LEU A 539 -19.74 22.95 13.54
CA LEU A 539 -20.39 23.05 12.24
C LEU A 539 -19.51 23.80 11.25
N ASP A 540 -19.29 23.21 10.08
CA ASP A 540 -18.59 23.87 8.96
C ASP A 540 -19.60 24.21 7.86
N GLU A 541 -19.82 25.51 7.63
CA GLU A 541 -20.97 26.02 6.87
C GLU A 541 -20.68 26.26 5.38
N ALA A 542 -19.99 25.37 4.69
CA ALA A 542 -19.79 25.54 3.25
C ALA A 542 -20.92 24.89 2.42
N THR A 543 -21.82 25.73 1.87
CA THR A 543 -22.94 25.29 1.00
C THR A 543 -22.85 25.88 -0.41
N SER A 544 -21.66 26.14 -0.90
CA SER A 544 -21.43 26.84 -2.18
C SER A 544 -21.97 26.13 -3.44
N SER A 545 -22.45 24.88 -3.31
CA SER A 545 -22.87 24.05 -4.44
C SER A 545 -24.27 23.43 -4.30
N VAL A 546 -25.13 24.03 -3.47
CA VAL A 546 -26.49 23.55 -3.20
C VAL A 546 -27.55 24.50 -3.76
N ASP A 547 -28.63 23.96 -4.31
CA ASP A 547 -29.76 24.78 -4.78
C ASP A 547 -30.45 25.54 -3.64
N THR A 548 -30.99 26.71 -3.94
CA THR A 548 -31.59 27.64 -2.96
C THR A 548 -32.70 26.99 -2.10
N ARG A 549 -33.49 26.07 -2.66
CA ARG A 549 -34.56 25.42 -1.91
C ARG A 549 -34.01 24.46 -0.86
N THR A 550 -33.06 23.64 -1.24
CA THR A 550 -32.38 22.70 -0.34
C THR A 550 -31.55 23.45 0.71
N GLU A 551 -30.97 24.60 0.32
CA GLU A 551 -30.25 25.49 1.22
C GLU A 551 -31.12 25.96 2.39
N VAL A 552 -32.38 26.38 2.12
CA VAL A 552 -33.35 26.78 3.17
C VAL A 552 -33.66 25.58 4.10
N HIS A 553 -33.75 24.37 3.57
CA HIS A 553 -33.97 23.18 4.41
C HIS A 553 -32.77 22.90 5.30
N ILE A 554 -31.55 22.98 4.77
CA ILE A 554 -30.31 22.82 5.52
C ILE A 554 -30.22 23.85 6.65
N GLN A 555 -30.48 25.15 6.35
CA GLN A 555 -30.45 26.20 7.36
C GLN A 555 -31.45 25.94 8.51
N LYS A 556 -32.69 25.55 8.17
CA LYS A 556 -33.68 25.22 9.19
C LYS A 556 -33.30 23.96 10.02
N ALA A 557 -32.68 22.97 9.39
CA ALA A 557 -32.19 21.79 10.09
C ALA A 557 -31.01 22.14 11.01
N MET A 558 -30.08 22.99 10.56
CA MET A 558 -28.97 23.49 11.35
C MET A 558 -29.45 24.29 12.56
N ASN A 559 -30.38 25.22 12.38
CA ASN A 559 -30.96 26.01 13.48
C ASN A 559 -31.67 25.10 14.51
N ALA A 560 -32.39 24.07 14.07
CA ALA A 560 -33.00 23.09 14.95
C ALA A 560 -31.96 22.29 15.72
N LEU A 561 -30.82 21.94 15.08
CA LEU A 561 -29.72 21.22 15.70
C LEU A 561 -29.00 22.08 16.76
N MET A 562 -28.77 23.37 16.49
CA MET A 562 -28.06 24.29 17.39
C MET A 562 -28.85 24.69 18.64
N ASN A 563 -30.19 24.63 18.58
CA ASN A 563 -31.05 25.14 19.64
C ASN A 563 -30.74 24.47 21.00
N GLY A 564 -30.39 25.30 21.99
CA GLY A 564 -30.09 24.86 23.36
C GLY A 564 -28.74 24.16 23.55
N ARG A 565 -27.82 24.25 22.56
CA ARG A 565 -26.50 23.63 22.61
C ARG A 565 -25.40 24.63 22.37
N THR A 566 -24.26 24.45 23.01
CA THR A 566 -23.05 25.22 22.70
C THR A 566 -22.60 24.89 21.28
N SER A 567 -22.48 25.89 20.41
CA SER A 567 -22.26 25.66 18.97
C SER A 567 -21.09 26.50 18.45
N PHE A 568 -20.09 25.86 17.92
CA PHE A 568 -18.98 26.48 17.18
C PHE A 568 -19.23 26.34 15.69
N VAL A 569 -19.37 27.48 15.00
CA VAL A 569 -19.67 27.51 13.56
C VAL A 569 -18.54 28.19 12.81
N ILE A 570 -17.88 27.47 11.89
CA ILE A 570 -17.00 28.11 10.92
C ILE A 570 -17.92 28.82 9.90
N ALA A 571 -18.11 30.09 10.13
CA ALA A 571 -19.14 30.84 9.43
C ALA A 571 -18.64 31.39 8.09
N HIS A 572 -19.35 31.04 7.04
CA HIS A 572 -19.21 31.56 5.68
C HIS A 572 -20.44 32.36 5.24
N ARG A 573 -21.47 32.45 6.09
CA ARG A 573 -22.72 33.16 5.83
C ARG A 573 -22.92 34.33 6.76
N LEU A 574 -23.42 35.42 6.18
CA LEU A 574 -23.72 36.66 6.90
C LEU A 574 -24.74 36.46 8.02
N SER A 575 -25.80 35.67 7.78
CA SER A 575 -26.85 35.41 8.77
C SER A 575 -26.28 34.74 10.03
N THR A 576 -25.47 33.70 9.88
CA THR A 576 -24.85 32.98 11.00
C THR A 576 -23.91 33.87 11.81
N ILE A 577 -23.16 34.75 11.12
CA ILE A 577 -22.25 35.70 11.79
C ILE A 577 -23.03 36.71 12.61
N ARG A 578 -24.14 37.22 12.07
CA ARG A 578 -24.97 38.25 12.75
C ARG A 578 -25.72 37.71 13.97
N ASP A 579 -26.16 36.46 13.87
CA ASP A 579 -26.97 35.81 14.90
C ASP A 579 -26.10 35.16 16.01
N ALA A 580 -24.77 35.22 15.89
CA ALA A 580 -23.84 34.65 16.86
C ALA A 580 -23.76 35.50 18.15
N ASP A 581 -23.76 34.84 19.30
CA ASP A 581 -23.55 35.48 20.61
C ASP A 581 -22.12 36.01 20.73
N VAL A 582 -21.16 35.27 20.16
CA VAL A 582 -19.73 35.60 20.15
C VAL A 582 -19.15 35.34 18.77
N ILE A 583 -18.44 36.30 18.23
CA ILE A 583 -17.64 36.14 17.01
C ILE A 583 -16.17 36.09 17.40
N LEU A 584 -15.46 35.05 16.97
CA LEU A 584 -14.03 34.92 17.08
C LEU A 584 -13.39 35.23 15.75
N VAL A 585 -12.63 36.29 15.70
CA VAL A 585 -11.92 36.70 14.49
C VAL A 585 -10.50 36.16 14.54
N MET A 586 -10.20 35.18 13.70
CA MET A 586 -8.90 34.54 13.66
C MET A 586 -8.02 35.06 12.51
N ASN A 587 -6.78 35.35 12.81
CA ASN A 587 -5.77 35.67 11.81
C ASN A 587 -4.42 35.08 12.24
N ASN A 588 -3.73 34.40 11.33
CA ASN A 588 -2.42 33.75 11.58
C ASN A 588 -2.39 32.94 12.90
N GLY A 589 -3.45 32.15 13.16
CA GLY A 589 -3.55 31.26 14.30
C GLY A 589 -3.89 31.91 15.64
N THR A 590 -4.07 33.22 15.69
CA THR A 590 -4.45 33.96 16.92
C THR A 590 -5.86 34.54 16.81
N ILE A 591 -6.54 34.69 17.97
CA ILE A 591 -7.78 35.46 18.03
C ILE A 591 -7.38 36.93 18.11
N VAL A 592 -7.61 37.67 17.03
CA VAL A 592 -7.27 39.11 16.94
C VAL A 592 -8.37 40.02 17.48
N GLU A 593 -9.63 39.58 17.37
CA GLU A 593 -10.79 40.30 17.86
C GLU A 593 -11.85 39.31 18.37
N GLN A 594 -12.58 39.69 19.40
CA GLN A 594 -13.69 38.94 19.97
C GLN A 594 -14.81 39.86 20.42
N GLY A 595 -16.06 39.53 20.11
CA GLY A 595 -17.21 40.30 20.52
C GLY A 595 -18.46 39.98 19.72
N THR A 596 -19.51 40.77 19.91
CA THR A 596 -20.73 40.68 19.08
C THR A 596 -20.54 41.38 17.73
N HIS A 597 -21.40 41.10 16.77
CA HIS A 597 -21.37 41.71 15.44
C HIS A 597 -21.34 43.26 15.51
N GLU A 598 -22.19 43.87 16.36
CA GLU A 598 -22.27 45.29 16.51
C GLU A 598 -21.03 45.92 17.13
N GLN A 599 -20.47 45.26 18.18
CA GLN A 599 -19.24 45.68 18.85
C GLN A 599 -18.06 45.69 17.89
N LEU A 600 -17.87 44.60 17.12
CA LEU A 600 -16.75 44.47 16.21
C LEU A 600 -16.83 45.41 15.02
N LEU A 601 -18.03 45.69 14.49
CA LEU A 601 -18.22 46.73 13.47
C LEU A 601 -17.87 48.11 13.97
N ALA A 602 -18.23 48.44 15.23
CA ALA A 602 -17.95 49.73 15.84
C ALA A 602 -16.46 49.97 16.10
N GLN A 603 -15.67 48.87 16.34
CA GLN A 603 -14.23 48.96 16.58
C GLN A 603 -13.42 49.34 15.33
N ASN A 604 -13.98 49.23 14.12
CA ASN A 604 -13.30 49.50 12.85
C ASN A 604 -12.00 48.70 12.66
N GLY A 605 -11.93 47.50 13.19
CA GLY A 605 -10.76 46.62 13.16
C GLY A 605 -10.77 45.66 11.99
N PHE A 606 -10.01 44.56 12.14
CA PHE A 606 -9.83 43.52 11.13
C PHE A 606 -11.17 42.85 10.72
N TYR A 607 -12.09 42.67 11.67
CA TYR A 607 -13.43 42.15 11.39
C TYR A 607 -14.17 42.99 10.36
N ARG A 608 -14.14 44.34 10.47
CA ARG A 608 -14.79 45.21 9.53
C ARG A 608 -14.20 45.14 8.13
N GLU A 609 -12.88 45.05 8.02
CA GLU A 609 -12.21 44.86 6.73
C GLU A 609 -12.63 43.52 6.09
N LEU A 610 -12.63 42.44 6.87
CA LEU A 610 -13.03 41.10 6.44
C LEU A 610 -14.51 41.10 6.00
N TYR A 611 -15.39 41.75 6.80
CA TYR A 611 -16.81 41.88 6.50
C TYR A 611 -17.07 42.66 5.22
N ALA A 612 -16.42 43.78 5.04
CA ALA A 612 -16.54 44.58 3.83
C ALA A 612 -16.03 43.84 2.58
N SER A 613 -14.95 43.10 2.71
CA SER A 613 -14.36 42.35 1.59
C SER A 613 -15.20 41.13 1.16
N GLN A 614 -15.86 40.46 2.11
CA GLN A 614 -16.64 39.24 1.82
C GLN A 614 -18.09 39.52 1.43
N PHE A 615 -18.69 40.57 1.97
CA PHE A 615 -20.13 40.84 1.83
C PHE A 615 -20.47 42.14 1.08
N GLY A 616 -19.47 42.93 0.66
CA GLY A 616 -19.63 44.04 -0.26
C GLY A 616 -20.46 45.22 0.29
N VAL A 617 -20.41 45.46 1.62
CA VAL A 617 -21.15 46.54 2.29
C VAL A 617 -20.21 47.65 2.73
#